data_65766c88575426c9eb234acba3da08e1
#
_entry.id   65766c88575426c9eb234acba3da08e1
#
_cell.length_a   1.000
_cell.length_b   1.000
_cell.length_c   1.000
_cell.angle_alpha   90.00
_cell.angle_beta   90.00
_cell.angle_gamma   90.00
#
_symmetry.space_group_name_H-M   'P 1'
#
loop_
_entity.id
_entity.type
_entity.pdbx_description
1 polymer ?
#
loop_
_entity_poly.entity_id
_entity_poly.type
_entity_poly.pdbx_seq_one_letter_code
_entity_poly.pdbx_strand_id
1 'polypeptide(L)'
;MTIDLTGRVAIVTGAGGGLGRTHALALARHGARVVINDMSAAGVEAVVAEITAAGGQAVGCVCSVTDRQAVSDMIQGAVHRWGSIDILVNNAGILRDRTFAKMDLDDFELVLSVHLMGSVNVTKAAWPFMQAQGYGRVIFTTSSSGLYGNFGQSNYGAAKMALVGLMQTLALEGRKAGIHVNCLAPSAATGMTENLYSPEDLKGLSSDLVSPGVVALAAEGAPTRTILLAGAGAFEQAHITMTQGIYVGDAPDAAEQVQAQWGVIADRSGELVPDSGAAQYKHEVRHTLAEPIPA
;
A
#
# COMPACT_ATOMS: atom_id res chain seq x y z
N MET A 1 -9.27 -23.86 3.80
CA MET A 1 -10.39 -22.86 3.74
C MET A 1 -10.25 -22.12 2.43
N THR A 2 -11.33 -21.99 1.68
CA THR A 2 -11.34 -21.22 0.42
C THR A 2 -11.77 -19.80 0.74
N ILE A 3 -11.03 -18.79 0.25
CA ILE A 3 -11.44 -17.39 0.37
C ILE A 3 -12.61 -17.18 -0.60
N ASP A 4 -13.75 -16.72 -0.08
CA ASP A 4 -14.94 -16.40 -0.85
C ASP A 4 -15.23 -14.90 -0.72
N LEU A 5 -15.27 -14.19 -1.87
CA LEU A 5 -15.58 -12.77 -1.98
C LEU A 5 -16.93 -12.55 -2.66
N THR A 6 -17.78 -13.58 -2.73
CA THR A 6 -19.11 -13.50 -3.34
C THR A 6 -19.92 -12.37 -2.69
N GLY A 7 -20.49 -11.52 -3.53
CA GLY A 7 -21.26 -10.35 -3.09
C GLY A 7 -20.42 -9.11 -2.73
N ARG A 8 -19.10 -9.24 -2.56
CA ARG A 8 -18.21 -8.09 -2.30
C ARG A 8 -18.00 -7.26 -3.56
N VAL A 9 -17.89 -5.96 -3.38
CA VAL A 9 -17.61 -4.99 -4.45
C VAL A 9 -16.18 -4.49 -4.30
N ALA A 10 -15.38 -4.71 -5.33
CA ALA A 10 -13.98 -4.29 -5.37
C ALA A 10 -13.76 -3.19 -6.41
N ILE A 11 -12.92 -2.22 -6.09
CA ILE A 11 -12.41 -1.22 -7.03
C ILE A 11 -10.91 -1.41 -7.14
N VAL A 12 -10.41 -1.56 -8.37
CA VAL A 12 -8.97 -1.67 -8.63
C VAL A 12 -8.56 -0.53 -9.55
N THR A 13 -7.65 0.32 -9.10
CA THR A 13 -7.14 1.44 -9.90
C THR A 13 -5.88 1.04 -10.68
N GLY A 14 -5.69 1.64 -11.89
CA GLY A 14 -4.62 1.21 -12.78
C GLY A 14 -4.79 -0.24 -13.24
N ALA A 15 -6.04 -0.65 -13.48
CA ALA A 15 -6.41 -2.05 -13.73
C ALA A 15 -6.54 -2.41 -15.23
N GLY A 16 -6.23 -1.50 -16.14
CA GLY A 16 -6.23 -1.75 -17.59
C GLY A 16 -5.07 -2.64 -18.06
N GLY A 17 -4.11 -2.98 -17.20
CA GLY A 17 -2.97 -3.83 -17.52
C GLY A 17 -2.13 -4.21 -16.30
N GLY A 18 -1.06 -4.96 -16.53
CA GLY A 18 -0.05 -5.31 -15.53
C GLY A 18 -0.63 -5.91 -14.24
N LEU A 19 -0.09 -5.48 -13.10
CA LEU A 19 -0.51 -5.92 -11.77
C LEU A 19 -2.01 -5.64 -11.51
N GLY A 20 -2.50 -4.45 -11.86
CA GLY A 20 -3.90 -4.10 -11.63
C GLY A 20 -4.87 -5.04 -12.35
N ARG A 21 -4.57 -5.42 -13.61
CA ARG A 21 -5.35 -6.43 -14.35
C ARG A 21 -5.35 -7.77 -13.62
N THR A 22 -4.18 -8.30 -13.23
CA THR A 22 -4.10 -9.62 -12.57
C THR A 22 -4.79 -9.61 -11.20
N HIS A 23 -4.72 -8.51 -10.47
CA HIS A 23 -5.45 -8.32 -9.20
C HIS A 23 -6.97 -8.33 -9.42
N ALA A 24 -7.46 -7.59 -10.42
CA ALA A 24 -8.89 -7.55 -10.76
C ALA A 24 -9.42 -8.93 -11.15
N LEU A 25 -8.68 -9.66 -11.98
CA LEU A 25 -9.01 -11.02 -12.38
C LEU A 25 -9.01 -11.99 -11.19
N ALA A 26 -8.05 -11.87 -10.28
CA ALA A 26 -7.97 -12.71 -9.09
C ALA A 26 -9.15 -12.46 -8.15
N LEU A 27 -9.51 -11.21 -7.88
CA LEU A 27 -10.68 -10.86 -7.07
C LEU A 27 -11.98 -11.35 -7.71
N ALA A 28 -12.14 -11.19 -9.02
CA ALA A 28 -13.32 -11.68 -9.76
C ALA A 28 -13.44 -13.22 -9.71
N ARG A 29 -12.33 -13.96 -9.85
CA ARG A 29 -12.29 -15.42 -9.70
C ARG A 29 -12.73 -15.89 -8.30
N HIS A 30 -12.56 -15.06 -7.28
CA HIS A 30 -13.05 -15.34 -5.91
C HIS A 30 -14.47 -14.82 -5.66
N GLY A 31 -15.19 -14.37 -6.70
CA GLY A 31 -16.60 -13.98 -6.63
C GLY A 31 -16.87 -12.50 -6.43
N ALA A 32 -15.85 -11.65 -6.34
CA ALA A 32 -16.06 -10.21 -6.23
C ALA A 32 -16.62 -9.60 -7.53
N ARG A 33 -17.45 -8.57 -7.39
CA ARG A 33 -17.84 -7.65 -8.47
C ARG A 33 -16.79 -6.57 -8.57
N VAL A 34 -16.25 -6.29 -9.77
CA VAL A 34 -15.05 -5.46 -9.87
C VAL A 34 -15.27 -4.23 -10.74
N VAL A 35 -14.91 -3.06 -10.22
CA VAL A 35 -14.75 -1.83 -11.02
C VAL A 35 -13.30 -1.79 -11.51
N ILE A 36 -13.14 -1.74 -12.82
CA ILE A 36 -11.85 -1.63 -13.52
C ILE A 36 -11.62 -0.16 -13.84
N ASN A 37 -10.72 0.48 -13.08
CA ASN A 37 -10.37 1.87 -13.36
C ASN A 37 -8.97 1.95 -13.98
N ASP A 38 -8.88 2.71 -15.06
CA ASP A 38 -7.64 3.08 -15.76
C ASP A 38 -7.86 4.30 -16.64
N MET A 39 -6.80 4.92 -17.12
CA MET A 39 -6.85 5.96 -18.15
C MET A 39 -6.94 5.36 -19.58
N SER A 40 -6.55 4.11 -19.76
CA SER A 40 -6.61 3.39 -21.04
C SER A 40 -7.99 2.77 -21.25
N ALA A 41 -8.82 3.40 -22.10
CA ALA A 41 -10.14 2.86 -22.43
C ALA A 41 -10.06 1.42 -22.99
N ALA A 42 -9.13 1.18 -23.92
CA ALA A 42 -8.92 -0.16 -24.49
C ALA A 42 -8.50 -1.20 -23.44
N GLY A 43 -7.63 -0.82 -22.48
CA GLY A 43 -7.24 -1.68 -21.38
C GLY A 43 -8.42 -2.02 -20.46
N VAL A 44 -9.22 -1.02 -20.12
CA VAL A 44 -10.43 -1.19 -19.29
C VAL A 44 -11.41 -2.14 -19.97
N GLU A 45 -11.72 -1.91 -21.27
CA GLU A 45 -12.65 -2.76 -22.03
C GLU A 45 -12.16 -4.20 -22.11
N ALA A 46 -10.87 -4.41 -22.39
CA ALA A 46 -10.27 -5.74 -22.46
C ALA A 46 -10.40 -6.53 -21.16
N VAL A 47 -10.11 -5.89 -20.02
CA VAL A 47 -10.18 -6.55 -18.70
C VAL A 47 -11.64 -6.83 -18.30
N VAL A 48 -12.55 -5.92 -18.56
CA VAL A 48 -14.00 -6.13 -18.34
C VAL A 48 -14.49 -7.32 -19.17
N ALA A 49 -14.13 -7.38 -20.45
CA ALA A 49 -14.50 -8.48 -21.34
C ALA A 49 -13.95 -9.83 -20.84
N GLU A 50 -12.69 -9.85 -20.39
CA GLU A 50 -12.05 -11.06 -19.85
C GLU A 50 -12.76 -11.58 -18.59
N ILE A 51 -13.08 -10.70 -17.64
CA ILE A 51 -13.80 -11.08 -16.41
C ILE A 51 -15.20 -11.60 -16.77
N THR A 52 -15.89 -10.92 -17.68
CA THR A 52 -17.26 -11.30 -18.09
C THR A 52 -17.27 -12.62 -18.84
N ALA A 53 -16.31 -12.87 -19.73
CA ALA A 53 -16.17 -14.14 -20.44
C ALA A 53 -15.88 -15.30 -19.50
N ALA A 54 -15.21 -15.05 -18.36
CA ALA A 54 -14.99 -16.04 -17.29
C ALA A 54 -16.21 -16.20 -16.35
N GLY A 55 -17.35 -15.53 -16.62
CA GLY A 55 -18.56 -15.62 -15.79
C GLY A 55 -18.58 -14.67 -14.59
N GLY A 56 -17.58 -13.81 -14.42
CA GLY A 56 -17.52 -12.81 -13.37
C GLY A 56 -18.33 -11.53 -13.71
N GLN A 57 -18.37 -10.59 -12.78
CA GLN A 57 -19.05 -9.30 -12.95
C GLN A 57 -18.03 -8.15 -12.89
N ALA A 58 -17.96 -7.35 -13.94
CA ALA A 58 -17.10 -6.17 -13.96
C ALA A 58 -17.76 -5.01 -14.67
N VAL A 59 -17.35 -3.79 -14.33
CA VAL A 59 -17.66 -2.56 -15.04
C VAL A 59 -16.40 -1.73 -15.19
N GLY A 60 -16.30 -1.00 -16.32
CA GLY A 60 -15.19 -0.10 -16.59
C GLY A 60 -15.46 1.31 -16.09
N CYS A 61 -14.39 1.99 -15.67
CA CYS A 61 -14.37 3.42 -15.39
C CYS A 61 -13.08 4.04 -15.94
N VAL A 62 -13.19 4.82 -17.00
CA VAL A 62 -12.05 5.49 -17.63
C VAL A 62 -11.90 6.88 -17.03
N CYS A 63 -11.01 7.00 -16.03
CA CYS A 63 -10.70 8.30 -15.43
C CYS A 63 -9.34 8.29 -14.73
N SER A 64 -8.78 9.49 -14.52
CA SER A 64 -7.60 9.68 -13.70
C SER A 64 -7.94 9.65 -12.22
N VAL A 65 -7.12 8.98 -11.41
CA VAL A 65 -7.23 9.00 -9.94
C VAL A 65 -6.92 10.40 -9.34
N THR A 66 -6.33 11.29 -10.12
CA THR A 66 -6.08 12.68 -9.70
C THR A 66 -7.28 13.61 -9.92
N ASP A 67 -8.26 13.19 -10.73
CA ASP A 67 -9.52 13.90 -10.92
C ASP A 67 -10.53 13.52 -9.80
N ARG A 68 -10.68 14.41 -8.84
CA ARG A 68 -11.53 14.18 -7.66
C ARG A 68 -12.99 13.99 -8.00
N GLN A 69 -13.50 14.71 -9.03
CA GLN A 69 -14.90 14.59 -9.41
C GLN A 69 -15.16 13.25 -10.09
N ALA A 70 -14.32 12.88 -11.07
CA ALA A 70 -14.43 11.60 -11.74
C ALA A 70 -14.25 10.40 -10.78
N VAL A 71 -13.36 10.52 -9.79
CA VAL A 71 -13.24 9.54 -8.71
C VAL A 71 -14.51 9.45 -7.88
N SER A 72 -15.11 10.58 -7.49
CA SER A 72 -16.38 10.60 -6.76
C SER A 72 -17.49 9.91 -7.56
N ASP A 73 -17.59 10.20 -8.86
CA ASP A 73 -18.59 9.60 -9.75
C ASP A 73 -18.38 8.09 -9.92
N MET A 74 -17.13 7.62 -10.00
CA MET A 74 -16.79 6.20 -10.01
C MET A 74 -17.28 5.50 -8.75
N ILE A 75 -17.00 6.06 -7.57
CA ILE A 75 -17.40 5.51 -6.28
C ILE A 75 -18.93 5.46 -6.16
N GLN A 76 -19.61 6.56 -6.46
CA GLN A 76 -21.09 6.64 -6.43
C GLN A 76 -21.73 5.67 -7.43
N GLY A 77 -21.15 5.54 -8.62
CA GLY A 77 -21.59 4.59 -9.63
C GLY A 77 -21.52 3.13 -9.17
N ALA A 78 -20.44 2.76 -8.46
CA ALA A 78 -20.29 1.42 -7.88
C ALA A 78 -21.36 1.18 -6.80
N VAL A 79 -21.55 2.13 -5.88
CA VAL A 79 -22.56 2.06 -4.83
C VAL A 79 -23.98 1.99 -5.41
N HIS A 80 -24.29 2.83 -6.40
CA HIS A 80 -25.60 2.80 -7.07
C HIS A 80 -25.89 1.45 -7.73
N ARG A 81 -24.86 0.86 -8.34
CA ARG A 81 -24.99 -0.40 -9.07
C ARG A 81 -25.09 -1.63 -8.17
N TRP A 82 -24.31 -1.69 -7.09
CA TRP A 82 -24.13 -2.91 -6.30
C TRP A 82 -24.36 -2.74 -4.79
N GLY A 83 -24.62 -1.53 -4.33
CA GLY A 83 -25.02 -1.23 -2.95
C GLY A 83 -23.89 -1.03 -1.95
N SER A 84 -22.64 -1.37 -2.29
CA SER A 84 -21.50 -1.30 -1.37
C SER A 84 -20.18 -0.97 -2.06
N ILE A 85 -19.16 -0.70 -1.26
CA ILE A 85 -17.74 -0.76 -1.65
C ILE A 85 -17.02 -1.49 -0.52
N ASP A 86 -16.57 -2.70 -0.77
CA ASP A 86 -15.99 -3.58 0.24
C ASP A 86 -14.45 -3.60 0.17
N ILE A 87 -13.90 -3.56 -1.04
CA ILE A 87 -12.48 -3.73 -1.30
C ILE A 87 -11.99 -2.59 -2.19
N LEU A 88 -10.89 -1.95 -1.81
CA LEU A 88 -10.23 -0.92 -2.59
C LEU A 88 -8.75 -1.27 -2.76
N VAL A 89 -8.32 -1.47 -4.02
CA VAL A 89 -6.92 -1.67 -4.39
C VAL A 89 -6.40 -0.42 -5.09
N ASN A 90 -5.66 0.39 -4.36
CA ASN A 90 -4.98 1.58 -4.86
C ASN A 90 -3.67 1.15 -5.53
N ASN A 91 -3.75 0.84 -6.82
CA ASN A 91 -2.61 0.32 -7.59
C ASN A 91 -2.13 1.29 -8.69
N ALA A 92 -2.95 2.25 -9.12
CA ALA A 92 -2.57 3.22 -10.16
C ALA A 92 -1.23 3.89 -9.86
N GLY A 93 -0.38 4.02 -10.88
CA GLY A 93 0.93 4.60 -10.73
C GLY A 93 1.67 4.84 -12.04
N ILE A 94 2.74 5.61 -11.96
CA ILE A 94 3.64 5.96 -13.07
C ILE A 94 5.08 5.94 -12.60
N LEU A 95 6.04 5.88 -13.53
CA LEU A 95 7.46 6.07 -13.29
C LEU A 95 7.98 7.32 -14.01
N ARG A 96 8.87 8.05 -13.35
CA ARG A 96 9.65 9.18 -13.88
C ARG A 96 11.04 9.13 -13.24
N ASP A 97 11.80 8.08 -13.58
CA ASP A 97 13.07 7.76 -12.93
C ASP A 97 14.18 8.66 -13.43
N ARG A 98 14.86 9.31 -12.51
CA ARG A 98 16.06 10.14 -12.73
C ARG A 98 16.85 10.21 -11.43
N THR A 99 18.17 10.36 -11.52
CA THR A 99 18.97 10.70 -10.34
C THR A 99 18.49 12.04 -9.76
N PHE A 100 18.50 12.19 -8.45
CA PHE A 100 17.97 13.38 -7.77
C PHE A 100 18.53 14.69 -8.33
N ALA A 101 19.83 14.73 -8.62
CA ALA A 101 20.49 15.92 -9.21
C ALA A 101 20.00 16.29 -10.61
N LYS A 102 19.34 15.37 -11.34
CA LYS A 102 18.83 15.58 -12.71
C LYS A 102 17.31 15.48 -12.79
N MET A 103 16.65 15.28 -11.67
CA MET A 103 15.19 15.10 -11.62
C MET A 103 14.51 16.45 -11.80
N ASP A 104 13.50 16.49 -12.66
CA ASP A 104 12.60 17.61 -12.78
C ASP A 104 11.61 17.61 -11.60
N LEU A 105 11.36 18.77 -11.02
CA LEU A 105 10.40 18.91 -9.91
C LEU A 105 8.96 18.66 -10.36
N ASP A 106 8.61 19.00 -11.60
CA ASP A 106 7.30 18.70 -12.17
C ASP A 106 7.07 17.17 -12.26
N ASP A 107 8.10 16.41 -12.66
CA ASP A 107 8.06 14.94 -12.64
C ASP A 107 7.97 14.40 -11.20
N PHE A 108 8.63 15.05 -10.24
CA PHE A 108 8.55 14.68 -8.83
C PHE A 108 7.12 14.87 -8.30
N GLU A 109 6.54 16.05 -8.54
CA GLU A 109 5.17 16.37 -8.13
C GLU A 109 4.12 15.50 -8.83
N LEU A 110 4.31 15.22 -10.12
CA LEU A 110 3.42 14.34 -10.87
C LEU A 110 3.38 12.93 -10.27
N VAL A 111 4.54 12.37 -9.92
CA VAL A 111 4.62 11.04 -9.29
C VAL A 111 3.90 11.04 -7.93
N LEU A 112 4.12 12.05 -7.09
CA LEU A 112 3.39 12.20 -5.82
C LEU A 112 1.89 12.37 -6.05
N SER A 113 1.50 13.17 -7.03
CA SER A 113 0.09 13.42 -7.36
C SER A 113 -0.64 12.13 -7.75
N VAL A 114 -0.04 11.30 -8.60
CA VAL A 114 -0.68 10.05 -9.05
C VAL A 114 -0.68 9.01 -7.93
N HIS A 115 0.48 8.72 -7.33
CA HIS A 115 0.60 7.62 -6.36
C HIS A 115 -0.03 7.94 -5.02
N LEU A 116 0.34 9.08 -4.41
CA LEU A 116 -0.13 9.44 -3.09
C LEU A 116 -1.51 10.10 -3.16
N MET A 117 -1.63 11.24 -3.87
CA MET A 117 -2.89 11.96 -3.88
C MET A 117 -3.99 11.22 -4.61
N GLY A 118 -3.67 10.47 -5.68
CA GLY A 118 -4.62 9.56 -6.32
C GLY A 118 -5.18 8.52 -5.34
N SER A 119 -4.31 7.87 -4.58
CA SER A 119 -4.75 6.91 -3.53
C SER A 119 -5.57 7.58 -2.44
N VAL A 120 -5.18 8.79 -2.01
CA VAL A 120 -5.95 9.59 -1.03
C VAL A 120 -7.33 9.93 -1.58
N ASN A 121 -7.43 10.40 -2.82
CA ASN A 121 -8.71 10.77 -3.44
C ASN A 121 -9.69 9.59 -3.47
N VAL A 122 -9.23 8.43 -3.97
CA VAL A 122 -10.08 7.24 -4.09
C VAL A 122 -10.47 6.70 -2.70
N THR A 123 -9.52 6.63 -1.77
CA THR A 123 -9.78 6.16 -0.42
C THR A 123 -10.73 7.10 0.32
N LYS A 124 -10.52 8.41 0.23
CA LYS A 124 -11.38 9.42 0.87
C LYS A 124 -12.81 9.37 0.35
N ALA A 125 -13.01 9.15 -0.94
CA ALA A 125 -14.34 9.02 -1.54
C ALA A 125 -15.05 7.72 -1.12
N ALA A 126 -14.32 6.60 -0.97
CA ALA A 126 -14.88 5.31 -0.55
C ALA A 126 -15.11 5.22 0.98
N TRP A 127 -14.32 5.94 1.78
CA TRP A 127 -14.27 5.80 3.23
C TRP A 127 -15.61 5.96 3.95
N PRO A 128 -16.47 6.97 3.64
CA PRO A 128 -17.78 7.12 4.30
C PRO A 128 -18.70 5.90 4.08
N PHE A 129 -18.65 5.29 2.91
CA PHE A 129 -19.46 4.10 2.58
C PHE A 129 -18.96 2.89 3.38
N MET A 130 -17.63 2.67 3.44
CA MET A 130 -17.03 1.63 4.26
C MET A 130 -17.33 1.81 5.75
N GLN A 131 -17.31 3.07 6.25
CA GLN A 131 -17.69 3.37 7.63
C GLN A 131 -19.16 3.04 7.92
N ALA A 132 -20.07 3.45 7.02
CA ALA A 132 -21.50 3.23 7.20
C ALA A 132 -21.88 1.75 7.18
N GLN A 133 -21.18 0.92 6.37
CA GLN A 133 -21.43 -0.52 6.29
C GLN A 133 -20.67 -1.35 7.36
N GLY A 134 -19.77 -0.73 8.13
CA GLY A 134 -18.99 -1.42 9.16
C GLY A 134 -17.96 -2.42 8.59
N TYR A 135 -17.53 -2.24 7.34
CA TYR A 135 -16.61 -3.13 6.64
C TYR A 135 -15.82 -2.41 5.56
N GLY A 136 -14.54 -2.67 5.46
CA GLY A 136 -13.69 -2.19 4.37
C GLY A 136 -12.34 -2.91 4.34
N ARG A 137 -11.80 -3.11 3.14
CA ARG A 137 -10.46 -3.64 2.90
C ARG A 137 -9.74 -2.70 1.94
N VAL A 138 -8.82 -1.92 2.47
CA VAL A 138 -8.03 -0.95 1.69
C VAL A 138 -6.61 -1.47 1.54
N ILE A 139 -6.16 -1.58 0.31
CA ILE A 139 -4.83 -2.06 -0.04
C ILE A 139 -4.13 -0.98 -0.84
N PHE A 140 -3.00 -0.49 -0.34
CA PHE A 140 -2.12 0.42 -1.07
C PHE A 140 -0.97 -0.36 -1.69
N THR A 141 -0.75 -0.20 -2.99
CA THR A 141 0.43 -0.74 -3.65
C THR A 141 1.64 0.15 -3.35
N THR A 142 2.44 -0.25 -2.36
CA THR A 142 3.75 0.34 -2.07
C THR A 142 4.85 -0.30 -2.94
N SER A 143 6.10 -0.31 -2.51
CA SER A 143 7.21 -0.90 -3.26
C SER A 143 8.42 -1.12 -2.35
N SER A 144 9.27 -2.09 -2.69
CA SER A 144 10.62 -2.22 -2.13
C SER A 144 11.43 -0.92 -2.26
N SER A 145 11.24 -0.16 -3.34
CA SER A 145 11.88 1.16 -3.51
C SER A 145 11.43 2.18 -2.46
N GLY A 146 10.18 2.09 -1.99
CA GLY A 146 9.70 2.90 -0.87
C GLY A 146 10.27 2.44 0.47
N LEU A 147 10.38 1.12 0.68
CA LEU A 147 10.82 0.53 1.94
C LEU A 147 12.34 0.60 2.14
N TYR A 148 13.10 0.38 1.07
CA TYR A 148 14.54 0.15 1.15
C TYR A 148 15.36 1.12 0.30
N GLY A 149 14.70 1.96 -0.51
CA GLY A 149 15.32 2.87 -1.47
C GLY A 149 15.73 2.17 -2.76
N ASN A 150 15.80 2.95 -3.84
CA ASN A 150 16.36 2.51 -5.12
C ASN A 150 16.99 3.71 -5.84
N PHE A 151 18.16 3.49 -6.46
CA PHE A 151 18.88 4.54 -7.17
C PHE A 151 18.04 5.12 -8.31
N GLY A 152 17.95 6.43 -8.39
CA GLY A 152 17.20 7.14 -9.44
C GLY A 152 15.69 7.25 -9.21
N GLN A 153 15.17 6.80 -8.07
CA GLN A 153 13.74 6.75 -7.77
C GLN A 153 13.35 7.58 -6.53
N SER A 154 13.96 8.74 -6.33
CA SER A 154 13.67 9.57 -5.13
C SER A 154 12.22 10.04 -5.06
N ASN A 155 11.58 10.40 -6.19
CA ASN A 155 10.16 10.72 -6.28
C ASN A 155 9.27 9.50 -6.00
N TYR A 156 9.56 8.40 -6.67
CA TYR A 156 8.79 7.14 -6.55
C TYR A 156 8.94 6.54 -5.15
N GLY A 157 10.17 6.44 -4.63
CA GLY A 157 10.43 5.96 -3.28
C GLY A 157 9.72 6.79 -2.21
N ALA A 158 9.78 8.13 -2.32
CA ALA A 158 9.05 9.04 -1.42
C ALA A 158 7.54 8.80 -1.48
N ALA A 159 6.95 8.72 -2.68
CA ALA A 159 5.52 8.46 -2.87
C ALA A 159 5.09 7.11 -2.27
N LYS A 160 5.89 6.06 -2.50
CA LYS A 160 5.57 4.70 -2.03
C LYS A 160 5.74 4.55 -0.51
N MET A 161 6.71 5.24 0.11
CA MET A 161 6.83 5.26 1.57
C MET A 161 5.74 6.13 2.22
N ALA A 162 5.30 7.20 1.57
CA ALA A 162 4.17 8.00 2.04
C ALA A 162 2.87 7.17 2.14
N LEU A 163 2.64 6.21 1.24
CA LEU A 163 1.52 5.28 1.33
C LEU A 163 1.61 4.37 2.56
N VAL A 164 2.81 3.99 2.99
CA VAL A 164 3.01 3.25 4.23
C VAL A 164 2.62 4.09 5.44
N GLY A 165 3.04 5.36 5.50
CA GLY A 165 2.61 6.30 6.55
C GLY A 165 1.10 6.51 6.58
N LEU A 166 0.46 6.65 5.41
CA LEU A 166 -0.99 6.76 5.27
C LEU A 166 -1.69 5.48 5.78
N MET A 167 -1.23 4.31 5.39
CA MET A 167 -1.73 3.02 5.85
C MET A 167 -1.66 2.89 7.37
N GLN A 168 -0.51 3.24 7.98
CA GLN A 168 -0.32 3.18 9.43
C GLN A 168 -1.39 3.98 10.18
N THR A 169 -1.71 5.18 9.70
CA THR A 169 -2.70 6.07 10.33
C THR A 169 -4.13 5.60 10.08
N LEU A 170 -4.48 5.31 8.82
CA LEU A 170 -5.83 4.90 8.46
C LEU A 170 -6.22 3.53 9.07
N ALA A 171 -5.26 2.64 9.30
CA ALA A 171 -5.51 1.38 10.02
C ALA A 171 -5.95 1.61 11.47
N LEU A 172 -5.46 2.67 12.12
CA LEU A 172 -5.91 3.06 13.46
C LEU A 172 -7.30 3.71 13.42
N GLU A 173 -7.52 4.62 12.48
CA GLU A 173 -8.80 5.33 12.31
C GLU A 173 -9.94 4.38 11.89
N GLY A 174 -9.65 3.40 11.04
CA GLY A 174 -10.63 2.44 10.53
C GLY A 174 -11.05 1.34 11.50
N ARG A 175 -10.27 1.12 12.57
CA ARG A 175 -10.43 -0.04 13.49
C ARG A 175 -11.87 -0.18 14.02
N LYS A 176 -12.48 0.91 14.48
CA LYS A 176 -13.83 0.87 15.06
C LYS A 176 -14.93 0.63 14.02
N ALA A 177 -14.64 0.92 12.75
CA ALA A 177 -15.55 0.73 11.63
C ALA A 177 -15.29 -0.57 10.85
N GLY A 178 -14.48 -1.48 11.37
CA GLY A 178 -14.16 -2.74 10.68
C GLY A 178 -13.38 -2.57 9.37
N ILE A 179 -12.72 -1.40 9.20
CA ILE A 179 -11.93 -1.12 8.01
C ILE A 179 -10.48 -1.54 8.27
N HIS A 180 -10.00 -2.52 7.51
CA HIS A 180 -8.62 -2.96 7.54
C HIS A 180 -7.85 -2.29 6.40
N VAL A 181 -6.68 -1.74 6.73
CA VAL A 181 -5.84 -1.01 5.79
C VAL A 181 -4.45 -1.61 5.79
N ASN A 182 -3.97 -2.01 4.60
CA ASN A 182 -2.71 -2.71 4.42
C ASN A 182 -1.92 -2.16 3.23
N CYS A 183 -0.64 -2.46 3.16
CA CYS A 183 0.20 -2.24 1.99
C CYS A 183 0.59 -3.56 1.35
N LEU A 184 0.69 -3.56 0.02
CA LEU A 184 1.32 -4.60 -0.78
C LEU A 184 2.56 -4.01 -1.44
N ALA A 185 3.72 -4.64 -1.27
CA ALA A 185 4.97 -4.28 -1.95
C ALA A 185 5.29 -5.39 -2.98
N PRO A 186 4.87 -5.22 -4.23
CA PRO A 186 5.03 -6.25 -5.25
C PRO A 186 6.42 -6.24 -5.91
N SER A 187 6.91 -7.42 -6.28
CA SER A 187 7.97 -7.62 -7.28
C SER A 187 7.39 -8.39 -8.46
N ALA A 188 7.24 -7.72 -9.60
CA ALA A 188 6.65 -8.32 -10.79
C ALA A 188 7.22 -7.74 -12.08
N ALA A 189 7.29 -8.58 -13.11
CA ALA A 189 7.54 -8.15 -14.47
C ALA A 189 6.29 -7.48 -15.04
N THR A 190 6.42 -6.20 -15.36
CA THR A 190 5.36 -5.37 -15.97
C THR A 190 6.00 -4.44 -16.98
N GLY A 191 5.21 -3.80 -17.83
CA GLY A 191 5.74 -2.78 -18.75
C GLY A 191 6.51 -1.64 -18.07
N MET A 192 6.32 -1.44 -16.76
CA MET A 192 7.09 -0.47 -15.96
C MET A 192 8.44 -1.02 -15.47
N THR A 193 8.62 -2.33 -15.41
CA THR A 193 9.78 -2.98 -14.75
C THR A 193 10.62 -3.84 -15.69
N GLU A 194 10.22 -4.02 -16.96
CA GLU A 194 10.92 -4.86 -17.94
C GLU A 194 12.41 -4.54 -18.09
N ASN A 195 12.77 -3.26 -17.97
CA ASN A 195 14.14 -2.79 -18.07
C ASN A 195 14.93 -2.84 -16.76
N LEU A 196 14.33 -3.26 -15.66
CA LEU A 196 14.94 -3.29 -14.33
C LEU A 196 15.50 -4.67 -13.95
N TYR A 197 15.04 -5.72 -14.62
CA TYR A 197 15.38 -7.11 -14.30
C TYR A 197 16.11 -7.80 -15.45
N SER A 198 16.90 -8.81 -15.12
CA SER A 198 17.49 -9.69 -16.14
C SER A 198 16.42 -10.52 -16.85
N PRO A 199 16.65 -10.97 -18.11
CA PRO A 199 15.69 -11.85 -18.80
C PRO A 199 15.40 -13.17 -18.06
N GLU A 200 16.31 -13.61 -17.19
CA GLU A 200 16.14 -14.80 -16.36
C GLU A 200 15.19 -14.53 -15.18
N ASP A 201 15.40 -13.41 -14.48
CA ASP A 201 14.53 -12.99 -13.36
C ASP A 201 13.10 -12.72 -13.84
N LEU A 202 12.95 -12.10 -15.03
CA LEU A 202 11.62 -11.80 -15.60
C LEU A 202 10.74 -13.04 -15.77
N LYS A 203 11.33 -14.23 -16.02
CA LYS A 203 10.57 -15.47 -16.16
C LYS A 203 9.88 -15.90 -14.86
N GLY A 204 10.47 -15.58 -13.70
CA GLY A 204 9.91 -15.90 -12.38
C GLY A 204 8.96 -14.85 -11.84
N LEU A 205 8.97 -13.63 -12.39
CA LEU A 205 8.26 -12.46 -11.83
C LEU A 205 6.90 -12.21 -12.49
N SER A 206 6.10 -13.27 -12.75
CA SER A 206 4.74 -13.09 -13.25
C SER A 206 3.87 -12.30 -12.26
N SER A 207 3.12 -11.32 -12.77
CA SER A 207 2.15 -10.53 -11.98
C SER A 207 1.05 -11.41 -11.35
N ASP A 208 0.73 -12.55 -11.92
CA ASP A 208 -0.23 -13.51 -11.38
C ASP A 208 0.23 -14.08 -10.03
N LEU A 209 1.56 -14.23 -9.83
CA LEU A 209 2.14 -14.75 -8.59
C LEU A 209 2.08 -13.76 -7.41
N VAL A 210 1.76 -12.49 -7.67
CA VAL A 210 1.53 -11.45 -6.66
C VAL A 210 0.08 -11.39 -6.21
N SER A 211 -0.86 -11.64 -7.12
CA SER A 211 -2.30 -11.44 -6.89
C SER A 211 -2.91 -12.27 -5.75
N PRO A 212 -2.41 -13.47 -5.39
CA PRO A 212 -2.87 -14.16 -4.19
C PRO A 212 -2.71 -13.34 -2.91
N GLY A 213 -1.68 -12.47 -2.83
CA GLY A 213 -1.50 -11.53 -1.72
C GLY A 213 -2.64 -10.51 -1.62
N VAL A 214 -3.11 -9.98 -2.76
CA VAL A 214 -4.27 -9.06 -2.78
C VAL A 214 -5.54 -9.78 -2.30
N VAL A 215 -5.79 -11.00 -2.76
CA VAL A 215 -6.95 -11.80 -2.34
C VAL A 215 -6.90 -12.08 -0.83
N ALA A 216 -5.73 -12.42 -0.30
CA ALA A 216 -5.54 -12.64 1.13
C ALA A 216 -5.79 -11.37 1.97
N LEU A 217 -5.31 -10.20 1.48
CA LEU A 217 -5.54 -8.91 2.13
C LEU A 217 -6.99 -8.39 1.97
N ALA A 218 -7.74 -8.90 0.99
CA ALA A 218 -9.15 -8.59 0.76
C ALA A 218 -10.11 -9.50 1.56
N ALA A 219 -9.63 -10.60 2.11
CA ALA A 219 -10.43 -11.58 2.85
C ALA A 219 -11.01 -11.00 4.13
N GLU A 220 -12.09 -11.61 4.64
CA GLU A 220 -12.74 -11.19 5.89
C GLU A 220 -11.78 -11.26 7.09
N GLY A 221 -10.98 -12.32 7.18
CA GLY A 221 -9.98 -12.52 8.22
C GLY A 221 -8.62 -11.85 7.96
N ALA A 222 -8.54 -10.92 6.98
CA ALA A 222 -7.30 -10.22 6.66
C ALA A 222 -6.75 -9.46 7.88
N PRO A 223 -5.42 -9.37 8.04
CA PRO A 223 -4.82 -8.50 9.05
C PRO A 223 -5.12 -7.02 8.73
N THR A 224 -4.78 -6.15 9.65
CA THR A 224 -4.70 -4.70 9.39
C THR A 224 -3.32 -4.19 9.74
N ARG A 225 -2.90 -3.08 9.10
CA ARG A 225 -1.63 -2.42 9.37
C ARG A 225 -0.40 -3.29 9.01
N THR A 226 -0.55 -4.10 7.96
CA THR A 226 0.49 -5.01 7.47
C THR A 226 1.12 -4.48 6.19
N ILE A 227 2.43 -4.67 6.05
CA ILE A 227 3.16 -4.47 4.80
C ILE A 227 3.52 -5.86 4.27
N LEU A 228 2.74 -6.34 3.31
CA LEU A 228 2.96 -7.64 2.66
C LEU A 228 3.87 -7.44 1.44
N LEU A 229 4.99 -8.15 1.39
CA LEU A 229 5.82 -8.26 0.20
C LEU A 229 5.35 -9.47 -0.59
N ALA A 230 5.34 -9.38 -1.92
CA ALA A 230 4.87 -10.46 -2.78
C ALA A 230 5.60 -10.45 -4.11
N GLY A 231 6.25 -11.55 -4.47
CA GLY A 231 6.95 -11.70 -5.74
C GLY A 231 7.35 -13.15 -5.99
N ALA A 232 7.35 -13.58 -7.25
CA ALA A 232 7.74 -14.95 -7.63
C ALA A 232 7.02 -16.07 -6.83
N GLY A 233 5.82 -15.80 -6.28
CA GLY A 233 5.08 -16.74 -5.43
C GLY A 233 5.56 -16.80 -3.98
N ALA A 234 6.52 -15.98 -3.59
CA ALA A 234 6.96 -15.80 -2.21
C ALA A 234 6.20 -14.62 -1.55
N PHE A 235 5.96 -14.75 -0.25
CA PHE A 235 5.24 -13.75 0.54
C PHE A 235 5.97 -13.55 1.88
N GLU A 236 6.37 -12.31 2.16
CA GLU A 236 7.03 -11.91 3.39
C GLU A 236 6.32 -10.71 4.01
N GLN A 237 6.63 -10.39 5.25
CA GLN A 237 6.12 -9.20 5.94
C GLN A 237 7.27 -8.27 6.32
N ALA A 238 7.16 -7.00 5.92
CA ALA A 238 8.06 -5.96 6.41
C ALA A 238 7.47 -5.26 7.64
N HIS A 239 8.36 -4.79 8.52
CA HIS A 239 8.00 -4.04 9.72
C HIS A 239 8.78 -2.73 9.80
N ILE A 240 8.15 -1.70 10.39
CA ILE A 240 8.83 -0.51 10.88
C ILE A 240 9.05 -0.75 12.37
N THR A 241 10.32 -0.83 12.77
CA THR A 241 10.73 -1.18 14.12
C THR A 241 11.44 -0.02 14.81
N MET A 242 11.58 -0.11 16.10
CA MET A 242 12.34 0.78 16.97
C MET A 242 13.22 -0.05 17.88
N THR A 243 14.51 0.28 17.99
CA THR A 243 15.46 -0.35 18.91
C THR A 243 15.22 0.12 20.34
N GLN A 244 15.88 -0.51 21.30
CA GLN A 244 15.81 -0.09 22.72
C GLN A 244 16.54 1.24 22.95
N GLY A 245 17.60 1.52 22.19
CA GLY A 245 18.37 2.76 22.28
C GLY A 245 19.20 2.88 23.58
N ILE A 246 19.54 4.12 23.91
CA ILE A 246 20.25 4.50 25.14
C ILE A 246 19.51 5.65 25.83
N TYR A 247 19.81 5.88 27.09
CA TYR A 247 19.36 7.05 27.84
C TYR A 247 20.56 7.83 28.33
N VAL A 248 20.67 9.10 27.98
CA VAL A 248 21.77 10.00 28.37
C VAL A 248 21.31 11.18 29.26
N GLY A 249 20.00 11.32 29.45
CA GLY A 249 19.43 12.40 30.26
C GLY A 249 19.79 13.79 29.76
N ASP A 250 20.05 14.70 30.71
CA ASP A 250 20.47 16.09 30.49
C ASP A 250 22.00 16.28 30.63
N ALA A 251 22.78 15.22 30.42
CA ALA A 251 24.24 15.26 30.54
C ALA A 251 24.85 16.34 29.63
N PRO A 252 25.82 17.13 30.11
CA PRO A 252 26.46 18.19 29.32
C PRO A 252 27.15 17.70 28.05
N ASP A 253 27.55 16.44 28.01
CA ASP A 253 28.20 15.72 26.92
C ASP A 253 27.25 14.72 26.19
N ALA A 254 25.93 14.95 26.26
CA ALA A 254 24.94 14.04 25.69
C ALA A 254 25.15 13.78 24.18
N ALA A 255 25.57 14.79 23.40
CA ALA A 255 25.84 14.64 21.99
C ALA A 255 27.01 13.69 21.72
N GLU A 256 28.09 13.83 22.49
CA GLU A 256 29.28 12.97 22.43
C GLU A 256 28.93 11.53 22.83
N GLN A 257 28.10 11.34 23.86
CA GLN A 257 27.61 10.02 24.29
C GLN A 257 26.77 9.36 23.19
N VAL A 258 25.85 10.09 22.52
CA VAL A 258 25.09 9.59 21.38
C VAL A 258 26.04 9.19 20.24
N GLN A 259 27.02 10.05 19.91
CA GLN A 259 27.99 9.74 18.85
C GLN A 259 28.84 8.52 19.18
N ALA A 260 29.30 8.37 20.42
CA ALA A 260 30.14 7.25 20.83
C ALA A 260 29.38 5.90 20.89
N GLN A 261 28.06 5.94 21.06
CA GLN A 261 27.24 4.73 21.32
C GLN A 261 26.34 4.35 20.14
N TRP A 262 26.62 4.76 18.89
CA TRP A 262 25.82 4.37 17.71
C TRP A 262 25.63 2.86 17.59
N GLY A 263 26.63 2.04 17.96
CA GLY A 263 26.51 0.59 17.93
C GLY A 263 25.43 0.04 18.88
N VAL A 264 25.30 0.64 20.07
CA VAL A 264 24.25 0.28 21.05
C VAL A 264 22.90 0.79 20.60
N ILE A 265 22.84 2.03 20.09
CA ILE A 265 21.59 2.62 19.57
C ILE A 265 21.05 1.78 18.41
N ALA A 266 21.92 1.26 17.56
CA ALA A 266 21.56 0.47 16.37
C ALA A 266 21.35 -1.03 16.68
N ASP A 267 21.58 -1.48 17.91
CA ASP A 267 21.39 -2.89 18.27
C ASP A 267 19.91 -3.29 18.17
N ARG A 268 19.65 -4.25 17.29
CA ARG A 268 18.30 -4.75 17.03
C ARG A 268 17.82 -5.79 18.05
N SER A 269 18.65 -6.16 19.02
CA SER A 269 18.25 -7.05 20.12
C SER A 269 17.11 -6.43 20.90
N GLY A 270 15.95 -7.11 20.93
CA GLY A 270 14.76 -6.60 21.61
C GLY A 270 14.06 -5.43 20.88
N GLU A 271 14.27 -5.28 19.57
CA GLU A 271 13.52 -4.28 18.78
C GLU A 271 12.01 -4.48 18.93
N LEU A 272 11.27 -3.38 18.82
CA LEU A 272 9.82 -3.35 18.98
C LEU A 272 9.17 -2.94 17.66
N VAL A 273 7.99 -3.49 17.38
CA VAL A 273 7.07 -2.97 16.35
C VAL A 273 6.06 -2.07 17.07
N PRO A 274 6.22 -0.74 17.03
CA PRO A 274 5.31 0.17 17.75
C PRO A 274 3.88 0.05 17.24
N ASP A 275 2.90 0.02 18.13
CA ASP A 275 1.49 -0.08 17.79
C ASP A 275 0.86 1.26 17.36
N SER A 276 1.52 2.37 17.69
CA SER A 276 1.13 3.73 17.31
C SER A 276 2.30 4.69 17.51
N GLY A 277 2.19 5.93 17.00
CA GLY A 277 3.17 6.98 17.25
C GLY A 277 3.37 7.28 18.75
N ALA A 278 2.36 7.02 19.57
CA ALA A 278 2.47 7.20 21.02
C ALA A 278 3.44 6.21 21.69
N ALA A 279 3.72 5.09 21.08
CA ALA A 279 4.64 4.08 21.65
C ALA A 279 6.06 4.64 21.81
N GLN A 280 6.50 5.51 20.88
CA GLN A 280 7.81 6.14 20.94
C GLN A 280 7.97 6.96 22.22
N TYR A 281 7.14 7.99 22.44
CA TYR A 281 7.30 8.85 23.61
C TYR A 281 7.11 8.05 24.94
N LYS A 282 6.21 7.07 24.94
CA LYS A 282 6.04 6.20 26.13
C LYS A 282 7.28 5.36 26.42
N HIS A 283 8.01 4.94 25.39
CA HIS A 283 9.28 4.26 25.55
C HIS A 283 10.34 5.21 26.12
N GLU A 284 10.43 6.43 25.58
CA GLU A 284 11.42 7.44 26.00
C GLU A 284 11.20 7.93 27.43
N VAL A 285 9.98 8.28 27.81
CA VAL A 285 9.71 8.77 29.19
C VAL A 285 9.84 7.72 30.29
N ARG A 286 9.84 6.42 29.95
CA ARG A 286 10.09 5.38 30.96
C ARG A 286 11.42 5.57 31.67
N HIS A 287 12.43 6.05 30.96
CA HIS A 287 13.76 6.31 31.52
C HIS A 287 13.79 7.50 32.50
N THR A 288 12.89 8.48 32.28
CA THR A 288 12.79 9.65 33.18
C THR A 288 11.96 9.35 34.43
N LEU A 289 11.14 8.29 34.41
CA LEU A 289 10.28 7.88 35.52
C LEU A 289 10.89 6.71 36.35
N ALA A 290 11.93 6.07 35.84
CA ALA A 290 12.68 5.09 36.61
C ALA A 290 13.41 5.82 37.76
N GLU A 291 13.16 5.40 39.02
CA GLU A 291 13.91 5.91 40.13
C GLU A 291 15.42 5.69 39.90
N PRO A 292 16.31 6.64 40.26
CA PRO A 292 17.74 6.42 40.15
C PRO A 292 18.10 5.17 40.96
N ILE A 293 18.79 4.21 40.33
CA ILE A 293 19.35 3.05 41.06
C ILE A 293 20.23 3.63 42.16
N PRO A 294 19.97 3.36 43.45
CA PRO A 294 20.85 3.85 44.53
C PRO A 294 22.28 3.36 44.27
N ALA A 295 23.23 4.29 44.34
CA ALA A 295 24.64 4.04 44.12
C ALA A 295 25.24 3.01 45.11
#